data_7cfeae5ebf1bb30bc34294288b5c9f47
#
_entry.id   7cfeae5ebf1bb30bc34294288b5c9f47
#
_cell.length_a   1.000
_cell.length_b   1.000
_cell.length_c   1.000
_cell.angle_alpha   90.00
_cell.angle_beta   90.00
_cell.angle_gamma   90.00
#
_symmetry.space_group_name_H-M   'P 1'
#
loop_
_entity.id
_entity.type
_entity.pdbx_description
1 polymer ?
#
loop_
_entity_poly.entity_id
_entity_poly.type
_entity_poly.pdbx_seq_one_letter_code
_entity_poly.pdbx_strand_id
1 'polypeptide(L)'
;MNARNNLSYTEVKSPSDGVVGMLPYRAGALVSASIPQPLTTVSDNSNMYVYFSMTENQLLAMSRQYKSMDEALKNMPEVSLKLNDQSIYEQKGKIESISGVIDRKTGTVGVRAVFPNESRLLHSGASGNVLIPQTYKDCIVIPQGATVRLQDKTLVYKVVDGKAVSTLITVAEINDGREYIVLDGLKVGEEIVSEGAGLVREGTQVK
;
A
#
# COMPACT_ATOMS: atom_id res chain seq x y z
N MET A 1 13.58 1.30 -53.88
CA MET A 1 13.26 1.20 -52.41
C MET A 1 14.18 2.03 -51.52
N ASN A 2 15.45 2.22 -51.84
CA ASN A 2 16.42 2.91 -50.97
C ASN A 2 16.19 4.42 -50.76
N ALA A 3 15.73 5.16 -51.79
CA ALA A 3 15.53 6.62 -51.66
C ALA A 3 14.41 7.00 -50.67
N ARG A 4 13.32 6.21 -50.63
CA ARG A 4 12.19 6.43 -49.71
C ARG A 4 12.57 6.11 -48.26
N ASN A 5 13.39 5.09 -48.05
CA ASN A 5 13.92 4.75 -46.74
C ASN A 5 14.91 5.83 -46.25
N ASN A 6 15.77 6.33 -47.12
CA ASN A 6 16.68 7.41 -46.76
C ASN A 6 15.94 8.71 -46.39
N LEU A 7 14.84 9.02 -47.06
CA LEU A 7 14.00 10.17 -46.74
C LEU A 7 13.30 10.00 -45.36
N SER A 8 12.90 8.77 -45.03
CA SER A 8 12.24 8.51 -43.72
C SER A 8 13.16 8.76 -42.52
N TYR A 9 14.47 8.65 -42.68
CA TYR A 9 15.45 8.95 -41.60
C TYR A 9 15.67 10.44 -41.39
N THR A 10 15.20 11.30 -42.29
CA THR A 10 15.28 12.76 -42.11
C THR A 10 14.16 13.30 -41.22
N GLU A 11 13.14 12.51 -40.96
CA GLU A 11 12.01 12.85 -40.11
C GLU A 11 11.88 11.85 -38.97
N VAL A 12 12.31 12.27 -37.76
CA VAL A 12 12.25 11.44 -36.57
C VAL A 12 10.90 11.62 -35.90
N LYS A 13 10.11 10.56 -35.84
CA LYS A 13 8.77 10.55 -35.22
C LYS A 13 8.79 9.70 -33.94
N SER A 14 7.96 10.09 -32.97
CA SER A 14 7.73 9.26 -31.80
C SER A 14 7.06 7.94 -32.19
N PRO A 15 7.50 6.79 -31.67
CA PRO A 15 6.85 5.50 -31.89
C PRO A 15 5.53 5.34 -31.09
N SER A 16 5.28 6.19 -30.11
CA SER A 16 4.10 6.15 -29.23
C SER A 16 3.61 7.55 -28.89
N ASP A 17 2.36 7.66 -28.53
CA ASP A 17 1.79 8.86 -27.94
C ASP A 17 2.33 9.03 -26.52
N GLY A 18 2.53 10.29 -26.08
CA GLY A 18 3.05 10.54 -24.76
C GLY A 18 3.57 11.95 -24.54
N VAL A 19 4.19 12.17 -23.39
CA VAL A 19 4.83 13.42 -23.03
C VAL A 19 6.30 13.37 -23.41
N VAL A 20 6.73 14.36 -24.21
CA VAL A 20 8.12 14.51 -24.63
C VAL A 20 8.92 15.07 -23.46
N GLY A 21 10.02 14.41 -23.11
CA GLY A 21 10.95 14.84 -22.08
C GLY A 21 11.85 15.98 -22.53
N MET A 22 12.96 16.17 -21.83
CA MET A 22 13.95 17.19 -22.20
C MET A 22 14.58 16.90 -23.56
N LEU A 23 14.83 17.95 -24.33
CA LEU A 23 15.55 17.92 -25.57
C LEU A 23 17.01 18.40 -25.33
N PRO A 24 17.96 17.47 -25.14
CA PRO A 24 19.36 17.84 -24.85
C PRO A 24 20.06 18.48 -26.05
N TYR A 25 19.59 18.23 -27.25
CA TYR A 25 20.17 18.75 -28.48
C TYR A 25 19.38 19.95 -29.00
N ARG A 26 20.08 21.01 -29.34
CA ARG A 26 19.50 22.22 -29.97
C ARG A 26 19.51 22.11 -31.49
N ALA A 27 18.72 22.94 -32.15
CA ALA A 27 18.75 23.06 -33.59
C ALA A 27 20.16 23.41 -34.08
N GLY A 28 20.61 22.67 -35.11
CA GLY A 28 21.99 22.77 -35.61
C GLY A 28 23.01 21.81 -34.95
N ALA A 29 22.64 21.06 -33.94
CA ALA A 29 23.50 20.03 -33.39
C ALA A 29 23.62 18.85 -34.34
N LEU A 30 24.83 18.31 -34.49
CA LEU A 30 25.09 17.09 -35.25
C LEU A 30 24.62 15.88 -34.40
N VAL A 31 23.70 15.11 -34.92
CA VAL A 31 23.20 13.89 -34.30
C VAL A 31 23.41 12.69 -35.22
N SER A 32 23.68 11.55 -34.65
CA SER A 32 23.88 10.28 -35.40
C SER A 32 23.39 9.10 -34.56
N ALA A 33 23.25 7.93 -35.15
CA ALA A 33 22.88 6.71 -34.47
C ALA A 33 23.89 6.27 -33.37
N SER A 34 25.09 6.85 -33.38
CA SER A 34 26.16 6.50 -32.43
C SER A 34 26.22 7.41 -31.20
N ILE A 35 25.32 8.40 -31.06
CA ILE A 35 25.32 9.26 -29.89
C ILE A 35 24.88 8.49 -28.63
N PRO A 36 25.56 8.70 -27.49
CA PRO A 36 25.30 7.95 -26.27
C PRO A 36 23.98 8.34 -25.60
N GLN A 37 23.45 9.53 -25.87
CA GLN A 37 22.20 10.03 -25.30
C GLN A 37 21.09 10.04 -26.38
N PRO A 38 19.86 9.63 -26.03
CA PRO A 38 18.73 9.73 -26.93
C PRO A 38 18.39 11.18 -27.24
N LEU A 39 17.76 11.43 -28.39
CA LEU A 39 17.29 12.77 -28.78
C LEU A 39 16.29 13.33 -27.78
N THR A 40 15.41 12.47 -27.29
CA THR A 40 14.45 12.72 -26.20
C THR A 40 13.89 11.38 -25.73
N THR A 41 13.19 11.39 -24.62
CA THR A 41 12.35 10.29 -24.15
C THR A 41 10.87 10.69 -24.27
N VAL A 42 10.06 9.78 -24.73
CA VAL A 42 8.60 9.95 -24.74
C VAL A 42 8.02 8.99 -23.71
N SER A 43 7.26 9.50 -22.78
CA SER A 43 6.63 8.71 -21.71
C SER A 43 5.13 8.73 -21.86
N ASP A 44 4.52 7.55 -21.98
CA ASP A 44 3.08 7.41 -21.85
C ASP A 44 2.75 7.37 -20.33
N ASN A 45 2.15 8.45 -19.86
CA ASN A 45 1.78 8.60 -18.45
C ASN A 45 0.26 8.49 -18.25
N SER A 46 -0.47 7.87 -19.17
CA SER A 46 -1.92 7.66 -19.05
C SER A 46 -2.28 6.72 -17.89
N ASN A 47 -1.46 5.70 -17.71
CA ASN A 47 -1.53 4.78 -16.58
C ASN A 47 -0.17 4.70 -15.89
N MET A 48 -0.17 4.80 -14.57
CA MET A 48 1.05 4.73 -13.78
C MET A 48 1.16 3.39 -13.07
N TYR A 49 2.30 2.75 -13.28
CA TYR A 49 2.65 1.51 -12.60
C TYR A 49 3.39 1.82 -11.32
N VAL A 50 2.80 1.42 -10.20
CA VAL A 50 3.40 1.58 -8.87
C VAL A 50 3.92 0.23 -8.40
N TYR A 51 5.22 0.16 -8.13
CA TYR A 51 5.88 -1.02 -7.61
C TYR A 51 6.11 -0.87 -6.12
N PHE A 52 5.69 -1.84 -5.35
CA PHE A 52 5.90 -1.89 -3.91
C PHE A 52 6.16 -3.31 -3.45
N SER A 53 6.59 -3.47 -2.21
CA SER A 53 6.90 -4.78 -1.64
C SER A 53 5.90 -5.14 -0.56
N MET A 54 5.51 -6.40 -0.52
CA MET A 54 4.66 -7.00 0.49
C MET A 54 5.44 -8.08 1.23
N THR A 55 5.27 -8.23 2.52
CA THR A 55 5.93 -9.29 3.29
C THR A 55 5.36 -10.66 2.97
N GLU A 56 6.17 -11.71 3.14
CA GLU A 56 5.72 -13.09 2.96
C GLU A 56 4.51 -13.44 3.86
N ASN A 57 4.49 -12.93 5.10
CA ASN A 57 3.38 -13.16 6.02
C ASN A 57 2.05 -12.56 5.49
N GLN A 58 2.11 -11.36 4.92
CA GLN A 58 0.94 -10.73 4.29
C GLN A 58 0.46 -11.54 3.08
N LEU A 59 1.40 -12.00 2.25
CA LEU A 59 1.08 -12.85 1.11
C LEU A 59 0.43 -14.17 1.55
N LEU A 60 0.96 -14.84 2.58
CA LEU A 60 0.40 -16.07 3.14
C LEU A 60 -1.00 -15.86 3.73
N ALA A 61 -1.20 -14.75 4.47
CA ALA A 61 -2.51 -14.39 5.02
C ALA A 61 -3.54 -14.24 3.90
N MET A 62 -3.17 -13.56 2.81
CA MET A 62 -4.01 -13.41 1.62
C MET A 62 -4.27 -14.76 0.94
N SER A 63 -3.24 -15.57 0.72
CA SER A 63 -3.37 -16.86 0.06
C SER A 63 -4.28 -17.84 0.81
N ARG A 64 -4.38 -17.70 2.13
CA ARG A 64 -5.29 -18.52 2.96
C ARG A 64 -6.76 -18.12 2.82
N GLN A 65 -7.04 -16.87 2.43
CA GLN A 65 -8.42 -16.38 2.23
C GLN A 65 -8.98 -16.78 0.87
N TYR A 66 -8.11 -17.03 -0.12
CA TYR A 66 -8.50 -17.32 -1.49
C TYR A 66 -7.97 -18.69 -1.93
N LYS A 67 -8.69 -19.36 -2.80
CA LYS A 67 -8.32 -20.70 -3.31
C LYS A 67 -7.10 -20.68 -4.24
N SER A 68 -6.86 -19.55 -4.88
CA SER A 68 -5.73 -19.36 -5.78
C SER A 68 -5.26 -17.90 -5.78
N MET A 69 -4.03 -17.66 -6.23
CA MET A 69 -3.47 -16.32 -6.37
C MET A 69 -4.23 -15.49 -7.41
N ASP A 70 -4.71 -16.11 -8.50
CA ASP A 70 -5.50 -15.43 -9.52
C ASP A 70 -6.87 -15.00 -8.98
N GLU A 71 -7.47 -15.81 -8.10
CA GLU A 71 -8.71 -15.44 -7.41
C GLU A 71 -8.47 -14.32 -6.41
N ALA A 72 -7.34 -14.36 -5.69
CA ALA A 72 -6.94 -13.30 -4.80
C ALA A 72 -6.78 -11.96 -5.54
N LEU A 73 -6.07 -11.94 -6.67
CA LEU A 73 -5.90 -10.74 -7.49
C LEU A 73 -7.21 -10.14 -7.99
N LYS A 74 -8.16 -10.99 -8.39
CA LYS A 74 -9.48 -10.54 -8.88
C LYS A 74 -10.36 -9.94 -7.78
N ASN A 75 -10.23 -10.47 -6.56
CA ASN A 75 -11.04 -10.08 -5.40
C ASN A 75 -10.33 -9.07 -4.49
N MET A 76 -9.10 -8.67 -4.81
CA MET A 76 -8.39 -7.64 -4.06
C MET A 76 -9.16 -6.33 -4.09
N PRO A 77 -9.24 -5.64 -2.95
CA PRO A 77 -9.80 -4.30 -2.90
C PRO A 77 -8.94 -3.33 -3.72
N GLU A 78 -9.58 -2.28 -4.20
CA GLU A 78 -8.87 -1.17 -4.81
C GLU A 78 -7.94 -0.52 -3.78
N VAL A 79 -6.76 -0.15 -4.23
CA VAL A 79 -5.73 0.46 -3.39
C VAL A 79 -5.71 1.97 -3.60
N SER A 80 -5.34 2.70 -2.55
CA SER A 80 -5.14 4.15 -2.62
C SER A 80 -3.65 4.49 -2.62
N LEU A 81 -3.29 5.58 -3.24
CA LEU A 81 -1.91 6.07 -3.26
C LEU A 81 -1.82 7.33 -2.41
N LYS A 82 -0.97 7.29 -1.37
CA LYS A 82 -0.63 8.45 -0.56
C LYS A 82 0.65 9.05 -1.10
N LEU A 83 0.57 10.30 -1.53
CA LEU A 83 1.67 11.04 -2.12
C LEU A 83 2.65 11.56 -1.04
N ASN A 84 3.80 12.07 -1.46
CA ASN A 84 4.83 12.57 -0.54
C ASN A 84 4.40 13.80 0.27
N ASP A 85 3.45 14.59 -0.25
CA ASP A 85 2.83 15.71 0.45
C ASP A 85 1.74 15.30 1.46
N GLN A 86 1.63 13.99 1.72
CA GLN A 86 0.63 13.36 2.58
C GLN A 86 -0.81 13.36 2.04
N SER A 87 -1.07 13.94 0.88
CA SER A 87 -2.36 13.87 0.23
C SER A 87 -2.65 12.46 -0.31
N ILE A 88 -3.93 12.12 -0.41
CA ILE A 88 -4.36 10.87 -1.03
C ILE A 88 -4.73 11.17 -2.48
N TYR A 89 -4.17 10.41 -3.40
CA TYR A 89 -4.48 10.50 -4.81
C TYR A 89 -5.95 10.13 -5.06
N GLU A 90 -6.65 10.93 -5.85
CA GLU A 90 -8.10 10.81 -6.05
C GLU A 90 -8.51 9.51 -6.73
N GLN A 91 -7.72 9.06 -7.71
CA GLN A 91 -7.99 7.83 -8.44
C GLN A 91 -7.47 6.63 -7.65
N LYS A 92 -8.29 5.59 -7.58
CA LYS A 92 -7.89 4.32 -6.97
C LYS A 92 -7.18 3.45 -7.99
N GLY A 93 -6.23 2.68 -7.49
CA GLY A 93 -5.48 1.72 -8.29
C GLY A 93 -5.95 0.30 -8.06
N LYS A 94 -5.55 -0.58 -8.96
CA LYS A 94 -5.78 -2.03 -8.86
C LYS A 94 -4.45 -2.75 -8.85
N ILE A 95 -4.32 -3.76 -8.00
CA ILE A 95 -3.18 -4.66 -8.03
C ILE A 95 -3.32 -5.54 -9.26
N GLU A 96 -2.33 -5.47 -10.14
CA GLU A 96 -2.33 -6.17 -11.41
C GLU A 96 -1.52 -7.46 -11.35
N SER A 97 -0.40 -7.43 -10.64
CA SER A 97 0.45 -8.61 -10.54
C SER A 97 1.23 -8.66 -9.23
N ILE A 98 1.48 -9.89 -8.78
CA ILE A 98 2.34 -10.22 -7.66
C ILE A 98 3.45 -11.12 -8.18
N SER A 99 4.69 -10.83 -7.83
CA SER A 99 5.83 -11.67 -8.21
C SER A 99 5.68 -13.08 -7.65
N GLY A 100 5.97 -14.08 -8.46
CA GLY A 100 6.03 -15.48 -7.99
C GLY A 100 7.31 -15.82 -7.22
N VAL A 101 8.21 -14.85 -7.00
CA VAL A 101 9.52 -15.06 -6.37
C VAL A 101 9.66 -14.13 -5.18
N ILE A 102 10.05 -14.70 -4.04
CA ILE A 102 10.37 -13.96 -2.82
C ILE A 102 11.83 -13.51 -2.89
N ASP A 103 12.09 -12.25 -2.64
CA ASP A 103 13.46 -11.75 -2.46
C ASP A 103 14.00 -12.28 -1.12
N ARG A 104 15.01 -13.14 -1.22
CA ARG A 104 15.63 -13.79 -0.06
C ARG A 104 16.34 -12.84 0.89
N LYS A 105 16.73 -11.65 0.44
CA LYS A 105 17.43 -10.67 1.27
C LYS A 105 16.46 -9.89 2.16
N THR A 106 15.27 -9.62 1.65
CA THR A 106 14.28 -8.78 2.32
C THR A 106 13.08 -9.57 2.85
N GLY A 107 12.87 -10.83 2.42
CA GLY A 107 11.70 -11.64 2.76
C GLY A 107 10.41 -11.04 2.18
N THR A 108 10.50 -10.31 1.08
CA THR A 108 9.36 -9.62 0.48
C THR A 108 9.08 -10.07 -0.94
N VAL A 109 7.88 -9.83 -1.39
CA VAL A 109 7.39 -10.10 -2.75
C VAL A 109 7.10 -8.78 -3.43
N GLY A 110 7.57 -8.64 -4.67
CA GLY A 110 7.26 -7.48 -5.50
C GLY A 110 5.80 -7.50 -5.97
N VAL A 111 5.13 -6.38 -5.83
CA VAL A 111 3.74 -6.18 -6.25
C VAL A 111 3.69 -4.99 -7.19
N ARG A 112 2.87 -5.10 -8.24
CA ARG A 112 2.59 -4.02 -9.19
C ARG A 112 1.13 -3.65 -9.15
N ALA A 113 0.84 -2.37 -8.92
CA ALA A 113 -0.48 -1.79 -9.04
C ALA A 113 -0.53 -0.79 -10.19
N VAL A 114 -1.68 -0.65 -10.82
CA VAL A 114 -1.96 0.30 -11.90
C VAL A 114 -2.89 1.37 -11.38
N PHE A 115 -2.52 2.62 -11.60
CA PHE A 115 -3.32 3.80 -11.27
C PHE A 115 -3.61 4.59 -12.55
N PRO A 116 -4.88 4.90 -12.85
CA PRO A 116 -5.22 5.84 -13.91
C PRO A 116 -4.61 7.21 -13.60
N ASN A 117 -4.09 7.91 -14.61
CA ASN A 117 -3.44 9.21 -14.42
C ASN A 117 -3.95 10.23 -15.45
N GLU A 118 -5.26 10.38 -15.52
CA GLU A 118 -5.91 11.31 -16.44
C GLU A 118 -5.49 12.77 -16.22
N SER A 119 -5.31 13.15 -14.96
CA SER A 119 -4.83 14.48 -14.55
C SER A 119 -3.34 14.72 -14.84
N ARG A 120 -2.59 13.66 -15.21
CA ARG A 120 -1.13 13.70 -15.39
C ARG A 120 -0.34 14.20 -14.18
N LEU A 121 -0.93 14.10 -12.99
CA LEU A 121 -0.32 14.50 -11.72
C LEU A 121 0.85 13.58 -11.34
N LEU A 122 0.71 12.28 -11.61
CA LEU A 122 1.73 11.31 -11.31
C LEU A 122 2.82 11.32 -12.39
N HIS A 123 4.06 11.29 -11.95
CA HIS A 123 5.23 11.27 -12.84
C HIS A 123 6.08 10.02 -12.57
N SER A 124 6.68 9.50 -13.63
CA SER A 124 7.63 8.39 -13.51
C SER A 124 8.83 8.81 -12.64
N GLY A 125 9.24 7.92 -11.73
CA GLY A 125 10.31 8.19 -10.76
C GLY A 125 9.84 8.85 -9.46
N ALA A 126 8.56 9.23 -9.34
CA ALA A 126 8.00 9.66 -8.07
C ALA A 126 7.86 8.48 -7.10
N SER A 127 7.82 8.79 -5.80
CA SER A 127 7.60 7.83 -4.73
C SER A 127 6.33 8.17 -3.93
N GLY A 128 5.81 7.19 -3.22
CA GLY A 128 4.62 7.33 -2.40
C GLY A 128 4.35 6.06 -1.59
N ASN A 129 3.24 6.04 -0.86
CA ASN A 129 2.83 4.89 -0.08
C ASN A 129 1.51 4.31 -0.62
N VAL A 130 1.50 3.03 -0.89
CA VAL A 130 0.28 2.32 -1.28
C VAL A 130 -0.50 1.93 -0.03
N LEU A 131 -1.74 2.35 0.06
CA LEU A 131 -2.67 2.01 1.14
C LEU A 131 -3.57 0.89 0.66
N ILE A 132 -3.46 -0.27 1.28
CA ILE A 132 -4.29 -1.45 1.00
C ILE A 132 -5.36 -1.51 2.10
N PRO A 133 -6.66 -1.28 1.79
CA PRO A 133 -7.70 -1.37 2.79
C PRO A 133 -7.87 -2.82 3.25
N GLN A 134 -7.98 -3.02 4.54
CA GLN A 134 -8.33 -4.30 5.13
C GLN A 134 -9.69 -4.18 5.79
N THR A 135 -10.58 -5.10 5.49
CA THR A 135 -11.92 -5.15 6.10
C THR A 135 -11.99 -6.34 7.04
N TYR A 136 -12.24 -6.06 8.29
CA TYR A 136 -12.56 -7.07 9.30
C TYR A 136 -14.06 -7.08 9.50
N LYS A 137 -14.68 -8.26 9.37
CA LYS A 137 -16.12 -8.46 9.63
C LYS A 137 -16.31 -8.96 11.05
N ASP A 138 -17.40 -8.52 11.68
CA ASP A 138 -17.84 -9.00 13.01
C ASP A 138 -16.70 -8.87 14.07
N CYS A 139 -15.93 -7.78 14.01
CA CYS A 139 -14.85 -7.52 14.95
C CYS A 139 -15.27 -6.54 16.07
N ILE A 140 -14.63 -6.66 17.21
CA ILE A 140 -14.76 -5.73 18.32
C ILE A 140 -13.72 -4.62 18.13
N VAL A 141 -14.14 -3.37 18.21
CA VAL A 141 -13.28 -2.20 18.13
C VAL A 141 -13.25 -1.53 19.49
N ILE A 142 -12.06 -1.24 20.01
CA ILE A 142 -11.85 -0.59 21.30
C ILE A 142 -10.89 0.58 21.16
N PRO A 143 -11.05 1.66 21.96
CA PRO A 143 -10.06 2.75 21.99
C PRO A 143 -8.70 2.24 22.45
N GLN A 144 -7.61 2.76 21.87
CA GLN A 144 -6.25 2.40 22.32
C GLN A 144 -6.02 2.77 23.80
N GLY A 145 -6.65 3.85 24.28
CA GLY A 145 -6.58 4.26 25.69
C GLY A 145 -7.17 3.25 26.67
N ALA A 146 -8.02 2.33 26.22
CA ALA A 146 -8.55 1.23 27.01
C ALA A 146 -7.55 0.06 27.17
N THR A 147 -6.39 0.11 26.50
CA THR A 147 -5.42 -0.96 26.51
C THR A 147 -4.16 -0.61 27.28
N VAL A 148 -3.53 -1.63 27.85
CA VAL A 148 -2.20 -1.54 28.46
C VAL A 148 -1.25 -2.46 27.73
N ARG A 149 -0.13 -1.93 27.24
CA ARG A 149 0.92 -2.74 26.63
C ARG A 149 1.96 -3.13 27.67
N LEU A 150 2.15 -4.43 27.81
CA LEU A 150 3.17 -5.00 28.69
C LEU A 150 4.13 -5.85 27.82
N GLN A 151 5.27 -5.27 27.50
CA GLN A 151 6.23 -5.85 26.55
C GLN A 151 5.59 -6.08 25.17
N ASP A 152 5.45 -7.35 24.76
CA ASP A 152 4.83 -7.79 23.50
C ASP A 152 3.33 -8.11 23.61
N LYS A 153 2.75 -7.97 24.83
CA LYS A 153 1.35 -8.33 25.11
C LYS A 153 0.50 -7.09 25.25
N THR A 154 -0.70 -7.14 24.69
CA THR A 154 -1.74 -6.14 24.88
C THR A 154 -2.81 -6.73 25.78
N LEU A 155 -3.19 -5.99 26.81
CA LEU A 155 -4.23 -6.40 27.75
C LEU A 155 -5.24 -5.27 27.96
N VAL A 156 -6.45 -5.65 28.33
CA VAL A 156 -7.53 -4.77 28.77
C VAL A 156 -7.97 -5.18 30.16
N TYR A 157 -8.59 -4.25 30.88
CA TYR A 157 -9.26 -4.57 32.13
C TYR A 157 -10.74 -4.70 31.86
N LYS A 158 -11.27 -5.95 32.04
CA LYS A 158 -12.72 -6.23 32.06
C LYS A 158 -13.29 -5.87 33.42
N VAL A 159 -14.51 -5.39 33.43
CA VAL A 159 -15.25 -5.15 34.68
C VAL A 159 -16.09 -6.40 35.00
N VAL A 160 -15.71 -7.10 36.05
CA VAL A 160 -16.43 -8.27 36.54
C VAL A 160 -16.80 -8.03 38.00
N ASP A 161 -18.07 -8.05 38.33
CA ASP A 161 -18.58 -7.76 39.69
C ASP A 161 -18.04 -6.42 40.27
N GLY A 162 -17.93 -5.40 39.41
CA GLY A 162 -17.43 -4.07 39.81
C GLY A 162 -15.92 -4.02 40.04
N LYS A 163 -15.16 -5.04 39.69
CA LYS A 163 -13.71 -5.14 39.81
C LYS A 163 -13.03 -5.29 38.46
N ALA A 164 -11.86 -4.68 38.37
CA ALA A 164 -11.02 -4.79 37.17
C ALA A 164 -10.31 -6.14 37.14
N VAL A 165 -10.48 -6.88 36.04
CA VAL A 165 -9.82 -8.16 35.77
C VAL A 165 -9.01 -8.04 34.49
N SER A 166 -7.69 -8.21 34.60
CA SER A 166 -6.81 -8.12 33.44
C SER A 166 -7.04 -9.29 32.48
N THR A 167 -7.21 -8.97 31.22
CA THR A 167 -7.45 -9.95 30.16
C THR A 167 -6.52 -9.68 29.00
N LEU A 168 -5.81 -10.72 28.56
CA LEU A 168 -4.95 -10.65 27.38
C LEU A 168 -5.83 -10.62 26.14
N ILE A 169 -5.50 -9.72 25.22
CA ILE A 169 -6.18 -9.61 23.94
C ILE A 169 -5.19 -9.72 22.78
N THR A 170 -5.66 -10.23 21.66
CA THR A 170 -4.95 -10.18 20.40
C THR A 170 -5.57 -9.10 19.54
N VAL A 171 -4.76 -8.15 19.08
CA VAL A 171 -5.21 -7.04 18.25
C VAL A 171 -4.61 -7.13 16.84
N ALA A 172 -5.28 -6.53 15.86
CA ALA A 172 -4.75 -6.43 14.52
C ALA A 172 -3.47 -5.57 14.51
N GLU A 173 -2.47 -6.00 13.73
CA GLU A 173 -1.17 -5.31 13.64
C GLU A 173 -1.32 -3.90 13.06
N ILE A 174 -2.25 -3.72 12.12
CA ILE A 174 -2.50 -2.45 11.45
C ILE A 174 -3.71 -1.79 12.10
N ASN A 175 -3.53 -0.56 12.53
CA ASN A 175 -4.57 0.27 13.14
C ASN A 175 -4.41 1.73 12.70
N ASP A 176 -5.41 2.55 12.97
CA ASP A 176 -5.43 3.98 12.63
C ASP A 176 -4.72 4.88 13.66
N GLY A 177 -4.15 4.30 14.71
CA GLY A 177 -3.51 5.02 15.82
C GLY A 177 -4.48 5.55 16.87
N ARG A 178 -5.77 5.26 16.76
CA ARG A 178 -6.81 5.66 17.71
C ARG A 178 -7.54 4.47 18.32
N GLU A 179 -7.80 3.47 17.52
CA GLU A 179 -8.59 2.29 17.87
C GLU A 179 -7.83 1.01 17.56
N TYR A 180 -8.11 -0.04 18.29
CA TYR A 180 -7.67 -1.39 18.02
C TYR A 180 -8.83 -2.27 17.60
N ILE A 181 -8.61 -3.05 16.55
CA ILE A 181 -9.47 -4.16 16.18
C ILE A 181 -9.04 -5.37 17.00
N VAL A 182 -9.91 -5.87 17.85
CA VAL A 182 -9.66 -7.05 18.70
C VAL A 182 -10.00 -8.29 17.90
N LEU A 183 -9.03 -9.16 17.74
CA LEU A 183 -9.17 -10.44 17.03
C LEU A 183 -9.55 -11.57 17.99
N ASP A 184 -9.08 -11.50 19.25
CA ASP A 184 -9.36 -12.50 20.27
C ASP A 184 -9.22 -11.92 21.68
N GLY A 185 -9.85 -12.55 22.66
CA GLY A 185 -9.77 -12.20 24.09
C GLY A 185 -10.93 -11.39 24.65
N LEU A 186 -11.81 -10.83 23.79
CA LEU A 186 -13.02 -10.12 24.20
C LEU A 186 -14.28 -10.73 23.53
N LYS A 187 -15.40 -10.61 24.23
CA LYS A 187 -16.73 -10.96 23.70
C LYS A 187 -17.63 -9.75 23.67
N VAL A 188 -18.56 -9.74 22.72
CA VAL A 188 -19.58 -8.68 22.64
C VAL A 188 -20.44 -8.68 23.92
N GLY A 189 -20.61 -7.49 24.51
CA GLY A 189 -21.35 -7.31 25.76
C GLY A 189 -20.51 -7.36 27.03
N GLU A 190 -19.22 -7.63 26.94
CA GLU A 190 -18.31 -7.48 28.07
C GLU A 190 -17.97 -6.00 28.31
N GLU A 191 -18.00 -5.57 29.56
CA GLU A 191 -17.62 -4.22 29.96
C GLU A 191 -16.11 -4.12 30.17
N ILE A 192 -15.50 -3.04 29.64
CA ILE A 192 -14.08 -2.77 29.79
C ILE A 192 -13.83 -1.37 30.34
N VAL A 193 -12.70 -1.16 30.97
CA VAL A 193 -12.24 0.17 31.36
C VAL A 193 -11.80 0.93 30.10
N SER A 194 -12.56 1.96 29.72
CA SER A 194 -12.34 2.71 28.47
C SER A 194 -11.24 3.76 28.60
N GLU A 195 -11.07 4.35 29.77
CA GLU A 195 -10.09 5.39 30.05
C GLU A 195 -9.33 5.12 31.36
N GLY A 196 -8.07 5.54 31.41
CA GLY A 196 -7.24 5.37 32.60
C GLY A 196 -6.78 3.93 32.85
N ALA A 197 -6.88 3.04 31.88
CA ALA A 197 -6.47 1.64 32.00
C ALA A 197 -5.03 1.47 32.55
N GLY A 198 -4.10 2.39 32.22
CA GLY A 198 -2.73 2.38 32.72
C GLY A 198 -2.58 2.64 34.22
N LEU A 199 -3.61 3.18 34.88
CA LEU A 199 -3.64 3.46 36.33
C LEU A 199 -4.35 2.35 37.11
N VAL A 200 -5.08 1.49 36.46
CA VAL A 200 -5.87 0.41 37.04
C VAL A 200 -4.96 -0.79 37.32
N ARG A 201 -5.19 -1.48 38.43
CA ARG A 201 -4.54 -2.74 38.77
C ARG A 201 -5.58 -3.85 38.93
N GLU A 202 -5.11 -5.08 38.88
CA GLU A 202 -5.95 -6.26 39.12
C GLU A 202 -6.72 -6.12 40.43
N GLY A 203 -8.04 -6.34 40.39
CA GLY A 203 -8.92 -6.25 41.57
C GLY A 203 -9.35 -4.85 41.97
N THR A 204 -8.89 -3.79 41.31
CA THR A 204 -9.31 -2.42 41.58
C THR A 204 -10.82 -2.27 41.38
N GLN A 205 -11.53 -1.66 42.34
CA GLN A 205 -12.93 -1.30 42.14
C GLN A 205 -13.04 -0.20 41.10
N VAL A 206 -13.83 -0.44 40.07
CA VAL A 206 -14.13 0.50 38.98
C VAL A 206 -15.65 0.73 38.91
N LYS A 207 -15.99 1.97 38.61
CA LYS A 207 -17.40 2.38 38.43
C LYS A 207 -17.69 2.62 36.95
#